data_0f9dab3d20d2569a8f5d41babdb1347f
#
_entry.id   0f9dab3d20d2569a8f5d41babdb1347f
#
_cell.length_a   1.000
_cell.length_b   1.000
_cell.length_c   1.000
_cell.angle_alpha   90.00
_cell.angle_beta   90.00
_cell.angle_gamma   90.00
#
_symmetry.space_group_name_H-M   'P 1'
#
loop_
_entity.id
_entity.type
_entity.pdbx_description
1 polymer ?
#
loop_
_entity_poly.entity_id
_entity_poly.type
_entity_poly.pdbx_seq_one_letter_code
_entity_poly.pdbx_strand_id
1 'polypeptide(L)'
;MPESISCGGVIVRQQQSTVYVALVKEGGVADYILPKGRLKSGESLEEAARREIEEEAGLFELTLVGKLGVCKRLNYTRKRWVSTHYFLFLTRQVNGMPTDKKHDYELRWFAIDKLPGIFWPEQEDLIHANRERILRIFQ
;
A
#
# COMPACT_ATOMS: atom_id res chain seq x y z
N MET A 1 24.23 8.71 5.73
CA MET A 1 23.09 9.22 4.96
C MET A 1 21.86 9.17 5.83
N PRO A 2 21.08 10.25 5.93
CA PRO A 2 19.90 10.26 6.78
C PRO A 2 18.85 9.26 6.29
N GLU A 3 18.07 8.76 7.22
CA GLU A 3 17.01 7.79 6.95
C GLU A 3 15.67 8.36 7.36
N SER A 4 14.65 8.14 6.54
CA SER A 4 13.28 8.48 6.90
C SER A 4 12.44 7.21 6.97
N ILE A 5 11.37 7.28 7.75
CA ILE A 5 10.47 6.16 7.95
C ILE A 5 9.14 6.48 7.27
N SER A 6 8.68 5.53 6.45
CA SER A 6 7.36 5.57 5.82
C SER A 6 6.58 4.33 6.23
N CYS A 7 5.28 4.41 6.09
CA CYS A 7 4.38 3.30 6.43
C CYS A 7 3.31 3.19 5.35
N GLY A 8 2.93 1.97 5.05
CA GLY A 8 1.93 1.74 4.03
C GLY A 8 1.33 0.35 4.17
N GLY A 9 0.60 -0.06 3.15
CA GLY A 9 -0.09 -1.33 3.26
C GLY A 9 -0.38 -2.02 1.95
N VAL A 10 -0.54 -3.33 2.08
CA VAL A 10 -1.14 -4.19 1.07
C VAL A 10 -2.55 -4.44 1.58
N ILE A 11 -3.54 -3.92 0.87
CA ILE A 11 -4.94 -4.04 1.25
C ILE A 11 -5.60 -5.01 0.29
N VAL A 12 -6.23 -6.05 0.84
CA VAL A 12 -6.80 -7.12 0.05
C VAL A 12 -8.28 -7.31 0.38
N ARG A 13 -9.03 -7.74 -0.63
CA ARG A 13 -10.42 -8.15 -0.50
C ARG A 13 -10.71 -9.29 -1.44
N GLN A 14 -11.75 -10.05 -1.15
CA GLN A 14 -12.19 -11.12 -2.04
C GLN A 14 -13.56 -10.76 -2.61
N GLN A 15 -13.71 -10.98 -3.90
CA GLN A 15 -15.01 -10.91 -4.55
C GLN A 15 -15.19 -12.20 -5.34
N GLN A 16 -16.21 -12.96 -4.99
CA GLN A 16 -16.38 -14.33 -5.50
C GLN A 16 -15.11 -15.13 -5.18
N SER A 17 -14.44 -15.70 -6.15
CA SER A 17 -13.24 -16.50 -5.90
C SER A 17 -11.93 -15.75 -6.18
N THR A 18 -12.00 -14.47 -6.50
CA THR A 18 -10.83 -13.68 -6.84
C THR A 18 -10.42 -12.77 -5.69
N VAL A 19 -9.12 -12.79 -5.38
CA VAL A 19 -8.52 -11.89 -4.39
C VAL A 19 -7.94 -10.69 -5.12
N TYR A 20 -8.32 -9.50 -4.66
CA TYR A 20 -7.90 -8.25 -5.26
C TYR A 20 -6.99 -7.47 -4.31
N VAL A 21 -6.02 -6.79 -4.88
CA VAL A 21 -5.08 -5.91 -4.17
C VAL A 21 -5.36 -4.47 -4.58
N ALA A 22 -5.36 -3.57 -3.60
CA ALA A 22 -5.55 -2.15 -3.83
C ALA A 22 -4.23 -1.51 -4.26
N LEU A 23 -4.27 -0.83 -5.40
CA LEU A 23 -3.15 -0.01 -5.85
C LEU A 23 -3.67 1.39 -6.11
N VAL A 24 -2.77 2.36 -6.07
CA VAL A 24 -3.13 3.75 -6.32
C VAL A 24 -2.24 4.31 -7.43
N LYS A 25 -2.79 5.29 -8.13
CA LYS A 25 -2.12 5.97 -9.22
C LYS A 25 -2.31 7.46 -9.02
N GLU A 26 -1.22 8.20 -9.10
CA GLU A 26 -1.28 9.64 -9.04
C GLU A 26 -1.48 10.21 -10.45
N GLY A 27 -2.32 11.23 -10.59
CA GLY A 27 -2.58 11.85 -11.88
C GLY A 27 -1.30 12.30 -12.56
N GLY A 28 -1.17 11.99 -13.85
CA GLY A 28 0.02 12.30 -14.64
C GLY A 28 1.13 11.27 -14.55
N VAL A 29 1.02 10.28 -13.66
CA VAL A 29 1.99 9.19 -13.55
C VAL A 29 1.38 7.93 -14.12
N ALA A 30 2.14 7.20 -14.95
CA ALA A 30 1.61 6.04 -15.65
C ALA A 30 1.51 4.79 -14.79
N ASP A 31 2.38 4.65 -13.79
CA ASP A 31 2.50 3.43 -13.03
C ASP A 31 1.74 3.49 -11.71
N TYR A 32 1.40 2.30 -11.21
CA TYR A 32 0.71 2.13 -9.94
C TYR A 32 1.69 1.89 -8.80
N ILE A 33 1.27 2.21 -7.58
CA ILE A 33 2.03 1.96 -6.37
C ILE A 33 1.11 1.45 -5.26
N LEU A 34 1.72 0.81 -4.26
CA LEU A 34 1.04 0.57 -2.99
C LEU A 34 0.94 1.90 -2.23
N PRO A 35 -0.19 2.17 -1.56
CA PRO A 35 -0.31 3.40 -0.78
C PRO A 35 0.68 3.40 0.39
N LYS A 36 1.39 4.50 0.56
CA LYS A 36 2.37 4.69 1.61
C LYS A 36 2.75 6.15 1.75
N GLY A 37 3.32 6.50 2.89
CA GLY A 37 3.86 7.83 3.10
C GLY A 37 4.57 7.96 4.44
N ARG A 38 5.03 9.14 4.74
CA ARG A 38 5.93 9.39 5.87
C ARG A 38 5.21 9.30 7.21
N LEU A 39 5.89 8.66 8.16
CA LEU A 39 5.49 8.64 9.56
C LEU A 39 5.50 10.07 10.11
N LYS A 40 4.45 10.45 10.80
CA LYS A 40 4.36 11.74 11.50
C LYS A 40 4.68 11.56 12.97
N SER A 41 5.14 12.66 13.59
CA SER A 41 5.44 12.66 15.01
C SER A 41 4.22 12.23 15.83
N GLY A 42 4.43 11.31 16.77
CA GLY A 42 3.37 10.83 17.65
C GLY A 42 2.53 9.69 17.13
N GLU A 43 2.71 9.32 15.85
CA GLU A 43 1.98 8.19 15.29
C GLU A 43 2.71 6.87 15.54
N SER A 44 1.94 5.78 15.76
CA SER A 44 2.49 4.45 15.62
C SER A 44 2.65 4.13 14.13
N LEU A 45 3.42 3.09 13.83
CA LEU A 45 3.61 2.65 12.44
C LEU A 45 2.26 2.26 11.81
N GLU A 46 1.42 1.55 12.55
CA GLU A 46 0.09 1.16 12.05
C GLU A 46 -0.80 2.37 11.83
N GLU A 47 -0.80 3.33 12.74
CA GLU A 47 -1.60 4.55 12.58
C GLU A 47 -1.19 5.32 11.34
N ALA A 48 0.12 5.44 11.11
CA ALA A 48 0.63 6.11 9.92
C ALA A 48 0.20 5.37 8.65
N ALA A 49 0.29 4.03 8.65
CA ALA A 49 -0.14 3.24 7.50
C ALA A 49 -1.62 3.46 7.20
N ARG A 50 -2.48 3.42 8.21
CA ARG A 50 -3.93 3.64 8.04
C ARG A 50 -4.21 5.03 7.49
N ARG A 51 -3.53 6.04 8.00
CA ARG A 51 -3.70 7.43 7.54
C ARG A 51 -3.30 7.58 6.08
N GLU A 52 -2.15 7.05 5.70
CA GLU A 52 -1.68 7.14 4.32
C GLU A 52 -2.59 6.38 3.36
N ILE A 53 -3.11 5.23 3.77
CA ILE A 53 -4.05 4.46 2.96
C ILE A 53 -5.33 5.26 2.73
N GLU A 54 -5.82 5.96 3.76
CA GLU A 54 -7.02 6.79 3.62
C GLU A 54 -6.75 7.99 2.72
N GLU A 55 -5.60 8.65 2.88
CA GLU A 55 -5.24 9.80 2.06
C GLU A 55 -5.12 9.45 0.58
N GLU A 56 -4.50 8.31 0.25
CA GLU A 56 -4.19 7.96 -1.13
C GLU A 56 -5.22 7.04 -1.80
N ALA A 57 -5.89 6.20 -1.03
CA ALA A 57 -6.85 5.23 -1.57
C ALA A 57 -8.29 5.48 -1.09
N GLY A 58 -8.48 6.28 -0.04
CA GLY A 58 -9.80 6.49 0.53
C GLY A 58 -10.36 5.28 1.25
N LEU A 59 -9.51 4.32 1.61
CA LEU A 59 -9.93 3.12 2.32
C LEU A 59 -9.75 3.33 3.82
N PHE A 60 -10.81 3.11 4.59
CA PHE A 60 -10.80 3.28 6.04
C PHE A 60 -11.39 2.08 6.80
N GLU A 61 -12.15 1.22 6.14
CA GLU A 61 -12.65 -0.01 6.76
C GLU A 61 -11.56 -1.06 6.61
N LEU A 62 -10.63 -1.09 7.58
CA LEU A 62 -9.43 -1.90 7.51
C LEU A 62 -9.30 -2.78 8.74
N THR A 63 -9.12 -4.09 8.52
CA THR A 63 -8.78 -5.02 9.59
C THR A 63 -7.31 -5.41 9.45
N LEU A 64 -6.51 -5.16 10.47
CA LEU A 64 -5.10 -5.52 10.45
C LEU A 64 -4.96 -7.04 10.52
N VAL A 65 -4.23 -7.62 9.56
CA VAL A 65 -3.88 -9.04 9.56
C VAL A 65 -2.49 -9.24 10.17
N GLY A 66 -1.55 -8.36 9.83
CA GLY A 66 -0.20 -8.44 10.37
C GLY A 66 0.78 -7.56 9.61
N LYS A 67 2.03 -7.58 10.04
CA LYS A 67 3.10 -6.85 9.37
C LYS A 67 3.72 -7.75 8.31
N LEU A 68 3.97 -7.19 7.11
CA LEU A 68 4.57 -7.94 6.02
C LEU A 68 6.09 -7.80 5.98
N GLY A 69 6.61 -6.63 6.31
CA GLY A 69 8.05 -6.42 6.30
C GLY A 69 8.42 -4.96 6.14
N VAL A 70 9.71 -4.73 5.95
CA VAL A 70 10.28 -3.40 5.76
C VAL A 70 11.08 -3.42 4.46
N CYS A 71 10.79 -2.47 3.59
CA CYS A 71 11.52 -2.30 2.34
C CYS A 71 12.36 -1.03 2.42
N LYS A 72 13.63 -1.13 2.02
CA LYS A 72 14.53 0.02 2.02
C LYS A 72 14.88 0.41 0.60
N ARG A 73 14.91 1.70 0.34
CA ARG A 73 15.32 2.24 -0.95
C ARG A 73 15.81 3.68 -0.80
N LEU A 74 16.57 4.15 -1.77
CA LEU A 74 16.88 5.57 -1.87
C LEU A 74 15.62 6.30 -2.35
N ASN A 75 15.41 7.51 -1.83
CA ASN A 75 14.29 8.33 -2.28
C ASN A 75 14.52 8.75 -3.74
N TYR A 76 13.54 9.42 -4.33
CA TYR A 76 13.58 9.81 -5.74
C TYR A 76 14.81 10.64 -6.10
N THR A 77 15.26 11.51 -5.19
CA THR A 77 16.44 12.35 -5.42
C THR A 77 17.75 11.65 -5.06
N ARG A 78 17.69 10.41 -4.55
CA ARG A 78 18.82 9.59 -4.14
C ARG A 78 19.67 10.22 -3.01
N LYS A 79 19.06 11.08 -2.20
CA LYS A 79 19.75 11.78 -1.11
C LYS A 79 19.43 11.22 0.27
N ARG A 80 18.46 10.32 0.37
CA ARG A 80 17.99 9.81 1.66
C ARG A 80 17.52 8.38 1.50
N TRP A 81 17.87 7.54 2.47
CA TRP A 81 17.30 6.21 2.57
C TRP A 81 15.90 6.30 3.14
N VAL A 82 14.98 5.52 2.59
CA VAL A 82 13.61 5.40 3.08
C VAL A 82 13.38 3.96 3.48
N SER A 83 12.98 3.74 4.74
CA SER A 83 12.52 2.44 5.22
C SER A 83 11.01 2.50 5.29
N THR A 84 10.33 1.67 4.50
CA THR A 84 8.87 1.63 4.48
C THR A 84 8.39 0.35 5.17
N HIS A 85 7.59 0.53 6.20
CA HIS A 85 6.96 -0.56 6.95
C HIS A 85 5.61 -0.85 6.34
N TYR A 86 5.43 -2.07 5.81
CA TYR A 86 4.19 -2.48 5.15
C TYR A 86 3.40 -3.43 6.02
N PHE A 87 2.10 -3.16 6.12
CA PHE A 87 1.14 -3.99 6.85
C PHE A 87 0.16 -4.61 5.89
N LEU A 88 -0.39 -5.76 6.28
CA LEU A 88 -1.43 -6.44 5.52
C LEU A 88 -2.77 -6.15 6.16
N PHE A 89 -3.68 -5.59 5.37
CA PHE A 89 -5.04 -5.27 5.81
C PHE A 89 -6.06 -6.01 4.96
N LEU A 90 -7.13 -6.43 5.62
CA LEU A 90 -8.30 -6.99 4.98
C LEU A 90 -9.41 -5.92 4.95
N THR A 91 -10.15 -5.84 3.85
CA THR A 91 -11.27 -4.91 3.77
C THR A 91 -12.45 -5.52 3.01
N ARG A 92 -13.65 -5.01 3.30
CA ARG A 92 -14.86 -5.25 2.49
C ARG A 92 -15.19 -4.04 1.66
N GLN A 93 -14.53 -2.92 1.91
CA GLN A 93 -14.76 -1.67 1.19
C GLN A 93 -14.28 -1.83 -0.25
N VAL A 94 -15.10 -1.39 -1.21
CA VAL A 94 -14.76 -1.45 -2.64
C VAL A 94 -14.43 -0.07 -3.16
N ASN A 95 -15.27 0.90 -2.85
CA ASN A 95 -15.09 2.27 -3.34
C ASN A 95 -14.36 3.09 -2.29
N GLY A 96 -13.34 3.82 -2.73
CA GLY A 96 -12.60 4.70 -1.86
C GLY A 96 -12.47 6.06 -2.49
N MET A 97 -12.63 7.10 -1.69
CA MET A 97 -12.41 8.47 -2.13
C MET A 97 -11.19 9.00 -1.41
N PRO A 98 -10.05 9.14 -2.11
CA PRO A 98 -8.84 9.68 -1.51
C PRO A 98 -9.09 11.02 -0.83
N THR A 99 -8.54 11.20 0.36
CA THR A 99 -8.73 12.43 1.14
C THR A 99 -7.62 13.44 0.96
N ASP A 100 -6.50 13.04 0.31
CA ASP A 100 -5.42 13.96 0.00
C ASP A 100 -5.89 14.95 -1.07
N LYS A 101 -5.93 16.24 -0.70
CA LYS A 101 -6.40 17.29 -1.60
C LYS A 101 -5.29 17.91 -2.45
N LYS A 102 -4.03 17.59 -2.13
CA LYS A 102 -2.87 18.14 -2.85
C LYS A 102 -2.49 17.32 -4.07
N HIS A 103 -2.88 16.05 -4.09
CA HIS A 103 -2.54 15.11 -5.15
C HIS A 103 -3.81 14.48 -5.68
N ASP A 104 -3.76 14.09 -6.94
CA ASP A 104 -4.89 13.49 -7.62
C ASP A 104 -4.69 11.97 -7.65
N TYR A 105 -4.99 11.32 -6.53
CA TYR A 105 -4.88 9.87 -6.44
C TYR A 105 -6.14 9.18 -6.92
N GLU A 106 -5.96 7.99 -7.48
CA GLU A 106 -7.04 7.13 -7.95
C GLU A 106 -6.83 5.72 -7.44
N LEU A 107 -7.84 5.15 -6.80
CA LEU A 107 -7.82 3.76 -6.32
C LEU A 107 -8.22 2.83 -7.46
N ARG A 108 -7.47 1.74 -7.61
CA ARG A 108 -7.80 0.64 -8.52
C ARG A 108 -7.56 -0.69 -7.84
N TRP A 109 -8.44 -1.64 -8.12
CA TRP A 109 -8.31 -3.01 -7.63
C TRP A 109 -7.81 -3.90 -8.74
N PHE A 110 -6.78 -4.72 -8.44
CA PHE A 110 -6.23 -5.66 -9.40
C PHE A 110 -6.23 -7.06 -8.81
N ALA A 111 -6.62 -8.06 -9.62
CA ALA A 111 -6.49 -9.45 -9.20
C ALA A 111 -5.01 -9.72 -8.86
N ILE A 112 -4.76 -10.43 -7.77
CA ILE A 112 -3.39 -10.66 -7.30
C ILE A 112 -2.52 -11.36 -8.34
N ASP A 113 -3.14 -12.14 -9.23
CA ASP A 113 -2.42 -12.85 -10.29
C ASP A 113 -2.36 -12.06 -11.61
N LYS A 114 -2.90 -10.85 -11.64
CA LYS A 114 -2.91 -10.00 -12.83
C LYS A 114 -2.56 -8.56 -12.48
N LEU A 115 -1.47 -8.39 -11.76
CA LEU A 115 -1.02 -7.06 -11.34
C LEU A 115 -0.53 -6.26 -12.54
N PRO A 116 -0.76 -4.94 -12.55
CA PRO A 116 -0.19 -4.05 -13.57
C PRO A 116 1.28 -3.80 -13.27
N GLY A 117 1.93 -2.98 -14.08
CA GLY A 117 3.26 -2.49 -13.76
C GLY A 117 3.24 -1.68 -12.46
N ILE A 118 4.10 -2.02 -11.54
CA ILE A 118 4.26 -1.31 -10.28
C ILE A 118 5.57 -0.53 -10.34
N PHE A 119 5.50 0.76 -10.04
CA PHE A 119 6.65 1.66 -10.20
C PHE A 119 7.85 1.23 -9.34
N TRP A 120 7.60 0.81 -8.10
CA TRP A 120 8.67 0.37 -7.19
C TRP A 120 8.78 -1.15 -7.22
N PRO A 121 9.89 -1.72 -7.75
CA PRO A 121 10.03 -3.18 -7.84
C PRO A 121 9.91 -3.90 -6.51
N GLU A 122 10.39 -3.28 -5.42
CA GLU A 122 10.31 -3.92 -4.10
C GLU A 122 8.87 -4.08 -3.62
N GLN A 123 7.94 -3.24 -4.08
CA GLN A 123 6.52 -3.38 -3.74
C GLN A 123 5.91 -4.59 -4.46
N GLU A 124 6.26 -4.78 -5.72
CA GLU A 124 5.81 -5.95 -6.48
C GLU A 124 6.38 -7.22 -5.86
N ASP A 125 7.66 -7.21 -5.52
CA ASP A 125 8.30 -8.35 -4.86
C ASP A 125 7.64 -8.68 -3.53
N LEU A 126 7.23 -7.66 -2.77
CA LEU A 126 6.56 -7.85 -1.49
C LEU A 126 5.23 -8.59 -1.65
N ILE A 127 4.46 -8.21 -2.66
CA ILE A 127 3.18 -8.87 -2.94
C ILE A 127 3.42 -10.33 -3.33
N HIS A 128 4.35 -10.56 -4.25
CA HIS A 128 4.64 -11.92 -4.71
C HIS A 128 5.18 -12.80 -3.58
N ALA A 129 6.06 -12.28 -2.75
CA ALA A 129 6.64 -13.04 -1.64
C ALA A 129 5.59 -13.42 -0.60
N ASN A 130 4.50 -12.65 -0.49
CA ASN A 130 3.46 -12.88 0.50
C ASN A 130 2.17 -13.41 -0.11
N ARG A 131 2.19 -13.83 -1.36
CA ARG A 131 1.01 -14.28 -2.09
C ARG A 131 0.28 -15.41 -1.36
N GLU A 132 0.99 -16.44 -0.94
CA GLU A 132 0.36 -17.57 -0.25
C GLU A 132 -0.25 -17.16 1.08
N ARG A 133 0.46 -16.33 1.84
CA ARG A 133 -0.04 -15.79 3.11
C ARG A 133 -1.33 -15.01 2.90
N ILE A 134 -1.37 -14.20 1.85
CA ILE A 134 -2.55 -13.40 1.51
C ILE A 134 -3.73 -14.31 1.15
N LEU A 135 -3.49 -15.31 0.29
CA LEU A 135 -4.55 -16.21 -0.14
C LEU A 135 -5.13 -17.04 1.01
N ARG A 136 -4.31 -17.37 2.02
CA ARG A 136 -4.79 -18.13 3.18
C ARG A 136 -5.83 -17.39 4.00
N ILE A 137 -5.85 -16.05 3.94
CA ILE A 137 -6.85 -15.26 4.68
C ILE A 137 -8.28 -15.68 4.26
N PHE A 138 -8.42 -16.06 2.99
CA PHE A 138 -9.72 -16.32 2.37
C PHE A 138 -10.04 -17.82 2.24
N GLN A 139 -9.24 -18.66 2.81
CA GLN A 139 -9.45 -20.11 2.80
C GLN A 139 -10.30 -20.59 3.97
#